data_7ca8bcdb00892c00d54d0dc14a9e8962
#
_entry.id   7ca8bcdb00892c00d54d0dc14a9e8962
#
_cell.length_a   1.000
_cell.length_b   1.000
_cell.length_c   1.000
_cell.angle_alpha   90.00
_cell.angle_beta   90.00
_cell.angle_gamma   90.00
#
_symmetry.space_group_name_H-M   'P 1'
#
loop_
_entity.id
_entity.type
_entity.pdbx_description
1 polymer ?
#
loop_
_entity_poly.entity_id
_entity_poly.type
_entity_poly.pdbx_seq_one_letter_code
_entity_poly.pdbx_strand_id
1 'polypeptide(L)'
;MFEFEGRTAVVTGAASGIGAALARKFAALGCNLVLADLDGPRLAETARAIGGNVVTLQTDVADPDAVQALADLAFDRFGTVEVLCNNAGIAPSARTRAVWEFAVEDWQWALSVNLMGLVHGLRAFVPRMLASGRRGHIVNTLSAASLIGGAFSPLYGATKHAALRATEGLQASLAEMGAPIGVTALCPGMVATDIHNAERHRPAALVPEGGAAPDNDADAGWFATMRGQALQPDAVAEMVVAAIHANLFWLLTDAGYDPMIEDRMRSMLDRRNPGVVDHTPPRRVNPQP
;
A
#
# COMPACT_ATOMS: atom_id res chain seq x y z
N MET A 1 -10.43 11.63 -19.33
CA MET A 1 -9.17 10.97 -18.97
C MET A 1 -8.49 11.84 -17.91
N PHE A 2 -7.72 11.29 -16.97
CA PHE A 2 -6.93 12.09 -16.01
C PHE A 2 -5.63 12.55 -16.70
N GLU A 3 -5.32 13.84 -16.65
CA GLU A 3 -4.09 14.39 -17.22
C GLU A 3 -3.02 14.44 -16.14
N PHE A 4 -1.86 13.85 -16.40
CA PHE A 4 -0.75 13.78 -15.44
C PHE A 4 0.29 14.88 -15.62
N GLU A 5 0.48 15.37 -16.85
CA GLU A 5 1.49 16.38 -17.17
C GLU A 5 1.36 17.62 -16.28
N GLY A 6 2.43 18.01 -15.61
CA GLY A 6 2.48 19.14 -14.69
C GLY A 6 1.73 18.95 -13.37
N ARG A 7 1.07 17.81 -13.13
CA ARG A 7 0.42 17.49 -11.82
C ARG A 7 1.44 17.08 -10.79
N THR A 8 1.07 17.21 -9.53
CA THR A 8 1.93 16.76 -8.42
C THR A 8 1.45 15.43 -7.89
N ALA A 9 2.35 14.45 -7.84
CA ALA A 9 2.13 13.14 -7.26
C ALA A 9 3.02 12.95 -6.01
N VAL A 10 2.39 12.56 -4.91
CA VAL A 10 3.05 12.18 -3.65
C VAL A 10 3.03 10.67 -3.54
N VAL A 11 4.19 10.05 -3.25
CA VAL A 11 4.30 8.59 -3.08
C VAL A 11 5.05 8.28 -1.80
N THR A 12 4.42 7.56 -0.88
CA THR A 12 5.07 7.00 0.31
C THR A 12 5.59 5.58 0.05
N GLY A 13 6.67 5.16 0.72
CA GLY A 13 7.34 3.89 0.44
C GLY A 13 8.02 3.89 -0.92
N ALA A 14 8.57 5.03 -1.35
CA ALA A 14 9.07 5.28 -2.69
C ALA A 14 10.51 4.80 -2.93
N ALA A 15 11.21 4.32 -1.90
CA ALA A 15 12.59 3.82 -2.05
C ALA A 15 12.66 2.44 -2.74
N SER A 16 11.54 1.70 -2.84
CA SER A 16 11.58 0.34 -3.41
C SER A 16 10.21 -0.12 -3.94
N GLY A 17 10.21 -1.30 -4.57
CA GLY A 17 9.00 -2.02 -4.92
C GLY A 17 7.98 -1.22 -5.72
N ILE A 18 6.71 -1.32 -5.33
CA ILE A 18 5.59 -0.64 -6.01
C ILE A 18 5.75 0.89 -5.95
N GLY A 19 6.18 1.44 -4.79
CA GLY A 19 6.36 2.89 -4.65
C GLY A 19 7.40 3.46 -5.61
N ALA A 20 8.56 2.83 -5.74
CA ALA A 20 9.58 3.25 -6.69
C ALA A 20 9.10 3.11 -8.16
N ALA A 21 8.31 2.08 -8.46
CA ALA A 21 7.73 1.90 -9.79
C ALA A 21 6.67 2.97 -10.11
N LEU A 22 5.81 3.31 -9.14
CA LEU A 22 4.85 4.42 -9.26
C LEU A 22 5.58 5.74 -9.49
N ALA A 23 6.65 6.02 -8.74
CA ALA A 23 7.44 7.23 -8.89
C ALA A 23 8.03 7.35 -10.31
N ARG A 24 8.66 6.28 -10.82
CA ARG A 24 9.16 6.25 -12.21
C ARG A 24 8.04 6.47 -13.22
N LYS A 25 6.90 5.81 -13.04
CA LYS A 25 5.77 5.92 -13.96
C LYS A 25 5.18 7.31 -14.01
N PHE A 26 4.95 7.95 -12.85
CA PHE A 26 4.44 9.32 -12.79
C PHE A 26 5.46 10.33 -13.34
N ALA A 27 6.76 10.13 -13.12
CA ALA A 27 7.79 10.95 -13.76
C ALA A 27 7.72 10.88 -15.29
N ALA A 28 7.61 9.67 -15.84
CA ALA A 28 7.49 9.46 -17.28
C ALA A 28 6.21 10.08 -17.88
N LEU A 29 5.19 10.34 -17.06
CA LEU A 29 3.95 11.04 -17.42
C LEU A 29 4.00 12.54 -17.17
N GLY A 30 5.18 13.10 -16.83
CA GLY A 30 5.38 14.54 -16.66
C GLY A 30 4.93 15.10 -15.31
N CYS A 31 4.71 14.25 -14.29
CA CYS A 31 4.37 14.73 -12.96
C CYS A 31 5.56 15.39 -12.23
N ASN A 32 5.26 16.38 -11.40
CA ASN A 32 6.12 16.76 -10.28
C ASN A 32 6.00 15.70 -9.19
N LEU A 33 7.09 15.33 -8.53
CA LEU A 33 7.12 14.25 -7.57
C LEU A 33 7.55 14.70 -6.17
N VAL A 34 6.82 14.22 -5.17
CA VAL A 34 7.23 14.25 -3.76
C VAL A 34 7.31 12.82 -3.28
N LEU A 35 8.52 12.36 -2.99
CA LEU A 35 8.80 10.97 -2.63
C LEU A 35 9.17 10.87 -1.16
N ALA A 36 8.58 9.93 -0.46
CA ALA A 36 8.82 9.69 0.95
C ALA A 36 9.11 8.22 1.24
N ASP A 37 10.07 7.97 2.11
CA ASP A 37 10.40 6.65 2.61
C ASP A 37 11.16 6.78 3.94
N LEU A 38 11.15 5.72 4.75
CA LEU A 38 11.98 5.63 5.95
C LEU A 38 13.47 5.48 5.61
N ASP A 39 13.78 4.79 4.51
CA ASP A 39 15.14 4.58 4.00
C ASP A 39 15.61 5.79 3.16
N GLY A 40 16.10 6.82 3.82
CA GLY A 40 16.56 8.06 3.18
C GLY A 40 17.64 7.85 2.10
N PRO A 41 18.70 7.07 2.34
CA PRO A 41 19.72 6.77 1.33
C PRO A 41 19.16 6.14 0.06
N ARG A 42 18.33 5.10 0.19
CA ARG A 42 17.71 4.41 -0.95
C ARG A 42 16.68 5.29 -1.67
N LEU A 43 15.96 6.13 -0.92
CA LEU A 43 15.06 7.13 -1.49
C LEU A 43 15.81 8.14 -2.37
N ALA A 44 16.96 8.62 -1.91
CA ALA A 44 17.81 9.54 -2.68
C ALA A 44 18.37 8.88 -3.95
N GLU A 45 18.65 7.57 -3.93
CA GLU A 45 19.05 6.82 -5.14
C GLU A 45 17.89 6.74 -6.14
N THR A 46 16.69 6.42 -5.67
CA THR A 46 15.48 6.40 -6.51
C THR A 46 15.24 7.77 -7.16
N ALA A 47 15.30 8.85 -6.39
CA ALA A 47 15.10 10.21 -6.91
C ALA A 47 16.17 10.60 -7.93
N ARG A 48 17.45 10.25 -7.68
CA ARG A 48 18.53 10.49 -8.63
C ARG A 48 18.37 9.74 -9.95
N ALA A 49 17.90 8.50 -9.88
CA ALA A 49 17.65 7.69 -11.07
C ALA A 49 16.47 8.23 -11.92
N ILE A 50 15.48 8.83 -11.28
CA ILE A 50 14.32 9.44 -11.96
C ILE A 50 14.71 10.79 -12.58
N GLY A 51 15.41 11.65 -11.85
CA GLY A 51 15.71 13.01 -12.27
C GLY A 51 14.48 13.91 -12.36
N GLY A 52 14.64 15.09 -12.99
CA GLY A 52 13.52 16.02 -13.21
C GLY A 52 13.02 16.72 -11.93
N ASN A 53 11.73 17.03 -11.88
CA ASN A 53 11.09 17.75 -10.76
C ASN A 53 10.73 16.78 -9.61
N VAL A 54 11.74 16.32 -8.90
CA VAL A 54 11.60 15.40 -7.77
C VAL A 54 12.12 16.04 -6.49
N VAL A 55 11.33 16.02 -5.44
CA VAL A 55 11.78 16.33 -4.08
C VAL A 55 11.57 15.11 -3.18
N THR A 56 12.42 14.94 -2.18
CA THR A 56 12.38 13.81 -1.26
C THR A 56 12.34 14.27 0.18
N LEU A 57 11.65 13.52 1.02
CA LEU A 57 11.70 13.68 2.47
C LEU A 57 11.79 12.30 3.11
N GLN A 58 12.81 12.08 3.95
CA GLN A 58 12.85 10.90 4.79
C GLN A 58 11.69 10.98 5.80
N THR A 59 10.79 9.99 5.76
CA THR A 59 9.51 10.06 6.49
C THR A 59 9.18 8.70 7.06
N ASP A 60 8.97 8.65 8.38
CA ASP A 60 8.27 7.54 9.01
C ASP A 60 6.76 7.82 8.94
N VAL A 61 6.02 7.01 8.19
CA VAL A 61 4.56 7.19 8.07
C VAL A 61 3.81 6.88 9.36
N ALA A 62 4.44 6.18 10.32
CA ALA A 62 3.88 5.95 11.64
C ALA A 62 3.87 7.23 12.50
N ASP A 63 4.67 8.22 12.16
CA ASP A 63 4.74 9.52 12.83
C ASP A 63 3.84 10.54 12.11
N PRO A 64 2.74 11.02 12.75
CA PRO A 64 1.83 11.99 12.15
C PRO A 64 2.49 13.33 11.83
N ASP A 65 3.47 13.77 12.64
CA ASP A 65 4.17 15.04 12.41
C ASP A 65 5.10 14.96 11.21
N ALA A 66 5.76 13.81 11.01
CA ALA A 66 6.57 13.57 9.82
C ALA A 66 5.72 13.55 8.53
N VAL A 67 4.51 12.97 8.59
CA VAL A 67 3.58 12.98 7.45
C VAL A 67 3.01 14.37 7.21
N GLN A 68 2.74 15.16 8.26
CA GLN A 68 2.35 16.56 8.12
C GLN A 68 3.46 17.38 7.45
N ALA A 69 4.71 17.22 7.86
CA ALA A 69 5.86 17.89 7.23
C ALA A 69 6.00 17.49 5.74
N LEU A 70 5.71 16.24 5.38
CA LEU A 70 5.68 15.79 3.99
C LEU A 70 4.59 16.52 3.18
N ALA A 71 3.41 16.70 3.76
CA ALA A 71 2.34 17.45 3.13
C ALA A 71 2.71 18.92 2.95
N ASP A 72 3.28 19.55 3.97
CA ASP A 72 3.73 20.94 3.91
C ASP A 72 4.77 21.13 2.80
N LEU A 73 5.78 20.27 2.75
CA LEU A 73 6.77 20.28 1.67
C LEU A 73 6.12 20.19 0.28
N ALA A 74 5.14 19.29 0.11
CA ALA A 74 4.50 19.06 -1.17
C ALA A 74 3.72 20.31 -1.66
N PHE A 75 2.91 20.87 -0.77
CA PHE A 75 2.10 22.04 -1.10
C PHE A 75 2.93 23.33 -1.20
N ASP A 76 3.95 23.52 -0.38
CA ASP A 76 4.84 24.68 -0.45
C ASP A 76 5.68 24.66 -1.74
N ARG A 77 6.12 23.49 -2.17
CA ARG A 77 6.96 23.35 -3.36
C ARG A 77 6.19 23.45 -4.66
N PHE A 78 4.98 22.88 -4.72
CA PHE A 78 4.23 22.72 -5.97
C PHE A 78 2.82 23.37 -5.96
N GLY A 79 2.39 23.90 -4.82
CA GLY A 79 1.10 24.57 -4.66
C GLY A 79 -0.10 23.65 -4.53
N THR A 80 -0.10 22.51 -5.24
CA THR A 80 -1.21 21.54 -5.26
C THR A 80 -0.69 20.11 -5.25
N VAL A 81 -1.53 19.19 -4.79
CA VAL A 81 -1.31 17.73 -4.91
C VAL A 81 -2.54 17.13 -5.57
N GLU A 82 -2.37 16.51 -6.72
CA GLU A 82 -3.45 15.88 -7.47
C GLU A 82 -3.44 14.36 -7.33
N VAL A 83 -2.29 13.73 -7.06
CA VAL A 83 -2.21 12.29 -6.84
C VAL A 83 -1.53 12.02 -5.50
N LEU A 84 -2.21 11.27 -4.63
CA LEU A 84 -1.66 10.78 -3.38
C LEU A 84 -1.61 9.26 -3.39
N CYS A 85 -0.42 8.68 -3.27
CA CYS A 85 -0.23 7.23 -3.12
C CYS A 85 0.23 6.92 -1.68
N ASN A 86 -0.70 6.52 -0.82
CA ASN A 86 -0.41 5.92 0.48
C ASN A 86 0.03 4.47 0.24
N ASN A 87 1.32 4.30 -0.05
CA ASN A 87 1.86 3.02 -0.49
C ASN A 87 2.81 2.38 0.54
N ALA A 88 3.41 3.14 1.45
CA ALA A 88 4.26 2.59 2.50
C ALA A 88 3.55 1.49 3.29
N GLY A 89 4.25 0.40 3.56
CA GLY A 89 3.69 -0.73 4.27
C GLY A 89 4.75 -1.79 4.57
N ILE A 90 4.46 -2.61 5.56
CA ILE A 90 5.30 -3.71 6.03
C ILE A 90 4.50 -5.00 6.09
N ALA A 91 5.16 -6.13 5.91
CA ALA A 91 4.63 -7.45 6.24
C ALA A 91 5.58 -8.07 7.27
N PRO A 92 5.28 -7.94 8.57
CA PRO A 92 6.09 -8.55 9.61
C PRO A 92 6.19 -10.07 9.40
N SER A 93 7.34 -10.63 9.70
CA SER A 93 7.63 -12.05 9.58
C SER A 93 6.67 -12.92 10.41
N ALA A 94 6.55 -14.16 10.04
CA ALA A 94 5.72 -15.21 10.62
C ALA A 94 4.37 -15.44 9.91
N ARG A 95 4.50 -16.15 8.79
CA ARG A 95 3.41 -16.63 7.95
C ARG A 95 2.46 -17.59 8.64
N THR A 96 3.00 -18.44 9.50
CA THR A 96 2.32 -19.61 10.07
C THR A 96 2.09 -19.54 11.57
N ARG A 97 2.31 -18.37 12.18
CA ARG A 97 2.09 -18.16 13.61
C ARG A 97 0.59 -18.01 13.87
N ALA A 98 0.09 -18.67 14.91
CA ALA A 98 -1.28 -18.48 15.34
C ALA A 98 -1.50 -17.06 15.84
N VAL A 99 -2.73 -16.52 15.67
CA VAL A 99 -3.03 -15.12 15.93
C VAL A 99 -2.71 -14.67 17.37
N TRP A 100 -2.83 -15.57 18.33
CA TRP A 100 -2.54 -15.32 19.78
C TRP A 100 -1.05 -15.41 20.13
N GLU A 101 -0.19 -15.81 19.22
CA GLU A 101 1.26 -15.94 19.43
C GLU A 101 2.03 -14.67 19.04
N PHE A 102 1.37 -13.72 18.36
CA PHE A 102 1.99 -12.43 18.06
C PHE A 102 2.08 -11.58 19.31
N ALA A 103 3.25 -11.02 19.57
CA ALA A 103 3.44 -10.06 20.66
C ALA A 103 2.64 -8.77 20.40
N VAL A 104 2.32 -8.05 21.47
CA VAL A 104 1.60 -6.78 21.36
C VAL A 104 2.39 -5.77 20.53
N GLU A 105 3.72 -5.80 20.62
CA GLU A 105 4.66 -4.97 19.86
C GLU A 105 4.57 -5.24 18.35
N ASP A 106 4.34 -6.50 17.94
CA ASP A 106 4.12 -6.86 16.54
C ASP A 106 2.84 -6.18 16.00
N TRP A 107 1.75 -6.23 16.79
CA TRP A 107 0.49 -5.56 16.46
C TRP A 107 0.64 -4.06 16.40
N GLN A 108 1.30 -3.45 17.38
CA GLN A 108 1.53 -2.00 17.44
C GLN A 108 2.32 -1.54 16.23
N TRP A 109 3.40 -2.23 15.88
CA TRP A 109 4.22 -1.89 14.74
C TRP A 109 3.45 -2.04 13.40
N ALA A 110 2.79 -3.17 13.19
CA ALA A 110 2.07 -3.40 11.95
C ALA A 110 0.90 -2.41 11.75
N LEU A 111 0.16 -2.10 12.82
CA LEU A 111 -0.94 -1.13 12.77
C LEU A 111 -0.43 0.30 12.58
N SER A 112 0.67 0.69 13.24
CA SER A 112 1.20 2.05 13.12
C SER A 112 1.63 2.37 11.68
N VAL A 113 2.19 1.41 10.97
CA VAL A 113 2.62 1.61 9.57
C VAL A 113 1.46 1.39 8.59
N ASN A 114 0.84 0.20 8.60
CA ASN A 114 -0.09 -0.19 7.54
C ASN A 114 -1.46 0.49 7.61
N LEU A 115 -1.91 0.85 8.81
CA LEU A 115 -3.19 1.52 9.02
C LEU A 115 -2.98 3.00 9.35
N MET A 116 -2.25 3.30 10.42
CA MET A 116 -2.12 4.69 10.85
C MET A 116 -1.33 5.53 9.86
N GLY A 117 -0.31 4.97 9.20
CA GLY A 117 0.39 5.67 8.12
C GLY A 117 -0.53 6.10 6.98
N LEU A 118 -1.47 5.23 6.57
CA LEU A 118 -2.52 5.59 5.62
C LEU A 118 -3.43 6.70 6.19
N VAL A 119 -3.88 6.57 7.43
CA VAL A 119 -4.76 7.56 8.09
C VAL A 119 -4.05 8.92 8.21
N HIS A 120 -2.77 8.94 8.57
CA HIS A 120 -1.98 10.17 8.64
C HIS A 120 -1.89 10.84 7.25
N GLY A 121 -1.65 10.07 6.19
CA GLY A 121 -1.68 10.57 4.81
C GLY A 121 -3.04 11.18 4.45
N LEU A 122 -4.14 10.50 4.75
CA LEU A 122 -5.48 11.04 4.50
C LEU A 122 -5.72 12.36 5.27
N ARG A 123 -5.33 12.42 6.54
CA ARG A 123 -5.52 13.61 7.38
C ARG A 123 -4.70 14.80 6.92
N ALA A 124 -3.45 14.59 6.48
CA ALA A 124 -2.55 15.67 6.09
C ALA A 124 -2.86 16.21 4.69
N PHE A 125 -3.29 15.35 3.76
CA PHE A 125 -3.44 15.71 2.36
C PHE A 125 -4.89 16.00 1.93
N VAL A 126 -5.87 15.18 2.33
CA VAL A 126 -7.24 15.27 1.79
C VAL A 126 -7.90 16.62 2.01
N PRO A 127 -7.82 17.27 3.18
CA PRO A 127 -8.43 18.59 3.37
C PRO A 127 -7.86 19.65 2.41
N ARG A 128 -6.54 19.61 2.15
CA ARG A 128 -5.87 20.55 1.24
C ARG A 128 -6.16 20.22 -0.22
N MET A 129 -6.25 18.94 -0.59
CA MET A 129 -6.70 18.53 -1.92
C MET A 129 -8.13 19.00 -2.19
N LEU A 130 -9.04 18.85 -1.24
CA LEU A 130 -10.43 19.36 -1.33
C LEU A 130 -10.47 20.88 -1.47
N ALA A 131 -9.70 21.61 -0.65
CA ALA A 131 -9.64 23.08 -0.69
C ALA A 131 -9.14 23.61 -2.04
N SER A 132 -8.31 22.84 -2.77
CA SER A 132 -7.85 23.22 -4.11
C SER A 132 -8.97 23.20 -5.16
N GLY A 133 -10.06 22.46 -4.93
CA GLY A 133 -11.16 22.25 -5.88
C GLY A 133 -10.73 21.52 -7.17
N ARG A 134 -9.49 21.08 -7.27
CA ARG A 134 -8.94 20.43 -8.48
C ARG A 134 -9.30 18.96 -8.50
N ARG A 135 -9.39 18.40 -9.71
CA ARG A 135 -9.55 16.96 -9.89
C ARG A 135 -8.30 16.24 -9.36
N GLY A 136 -8.51 15.31 -8.44
CA GLY A 136 -7.45 14.53 -7.83
C GLY A 136 -7.74 13.04 -7.81
N HIS A 137 -6.78 12.25 -7.34
CA HIS A 137 -6.94 10.82 -7.13
C HIS A 137 -6.08 10.33 -5.98
N ILE A 138 -6.65 9.45 -5.14
CA ILE A 138 -5.97 8.84 -4.01
C ILE A 138 -5.85 7.33 -4.26
N VAL A 139 -4.64 6.81 -4.18
CA VAL A 139 -4.35 5.38 -4.30
C VAL A 139 -3.90 4.87 -2.94
N ASN A 140 -4.64 3.96 -2.35
CA ASN A 140 -4.26 3.31 -1.10
C ASN A 140 -3.80 1.88 -1.41
N THR A 141 -2.53 1.57 -1.12
CA THR A 141 -1.97 0.23 -1.32
C THR A 141 -2.37 -0.70 -0.19
N LEU A 142 -3.31 -1.55 -0.51
CA LEU A 142 -3.84 -2.61 0.35
C LEU A 142 -3.15 -3.95 0.04
N SER A 143 -3.92 -5.03 -0.12
CA SER A 143 -3.47 -6.37 -0.52
C SER A 143 -4.66 -7.25 -0.88
N ALA A 144 -4.47 -8.34 -1.62
CA ALA A 144 -5.43 -9.43 -1.69
C ALA A 144 -5.78 -9.94 -0.27
N ALA A 145 -4.83 -9.87 0.67
CA ALA A 145 -5.05 -10.16 2.09
C ALA A 145 -6.10 -9.24 2.77
N SER A 146 -6.49 -8.12 2.16
CA SER A 146 -7.61 -7.28 2.62
C SER A 146 -8.98 -7.90 2.32
N LEU A 147 -9.06 -8.89 1.44
CA LEU A 147 -10.29 -9.42 0.88
C LEU A 147 -10.53 -10.88 1.24
N ILE A 148 -9.46 -11.64 1.49
CA ILE A 148 -9.51 -13.06 1.82
C ILE A 148 -9.37 -13.29 3.33
N GLY A 149 -9.81 -14.45 3.80
CA GLY A 149 -9.63 -14.91 5.19
C GLY A 149 -8.51 -15.93 5.32
N GLY A 150 -8.38 -16.52 6.49
CA GLY A 150 -7.48 -17.65 6.77
C GLY A 150 -6.36 -17.32 7.76
N ALA A 151 -5.57 -18.34 8.09
CA ALA A 151 -4.49 -18.24 9.07
C ALA A 151 -3.15 -17.76 8.47
N PHE A 152 -3.10 -17.54 7.16
CA PHE A 152 -1.90 -17.03 6.51
C PHE A 152 -1.69 -15.55 6.84
N SER A 153 -0.59 -15.25 7.52
CA SER A 153 -0.24 -13.89 7.92
C SER A 153 -1.40 -13.10 8.58
N PRO A 154 -2.02 -13.63 9.66
CA PRO A 154 -3.26 -13.07 10.21
C PRO A 154 -3.08 -11.64 10.70
N LEU A 155 -1.90 -11.29 11.24
CA LEU A 155 -1.56 -9.93 11.65
C LEU A 155 -1.58 -8.97 10.47
N TYR A 156 -0.87 -9.31 9.38
CA TYR A 156 -0.85 -8.47 8.17
C TYR A 156 -2.25 -8.34 7.56
N GLY A 157 -2.97 -9.46 7.43
CA GLY A 157 -4.34 -9.47 6.93
C GLY A 157 -5.27 -8.55 7.72
N ALA A 158 -5.18 -8.58 9.06
CA ALA A 158 -5.98 -7.71 9.92
C ALA A 158 -5.71 -6.22 9.65
N THR A 159 -4.42 -5.81 9.52
CA THR A 159 -4.08 -4.41 9.22
C THR A 159 -4.61 -3.97 7.85
N LYS A 160 -4.52 -4.85 6.85
CA LYS A 160 -4.97 -4.54 5.49
C LYS A 160 -6.50 -4.56 5.35
N HIS A 161 -7.23 -5.37 6.10
CA HIS A 161 -8.70 -5.29 6.23
C HIS A 161 -9.12 -3.95 6.86
N ALA A 162 -8.46 -3.51 7.92
CA ALA A 162 -8.75 -2.23 8.55
C ALA A 162 -8.48 -1.06 7.59
N ALA A 163 -7.37 -1.09 6.88
CA ALA A 163 -7.02 -0.08 5.86
C ALA A 163 -8.02 -0.07 4.68
N LEU A 164 -8.53 -1.24 4.27
CA LEU A 164 -9.59 -1.34 3.27
C LEU A 164 -10.86 -0.64 3.76
N ARG A 165 -11.30 -0.91 4.98
CA ARG A 165 -12.52 -0.28 5.52
C ARG A 165 -12.36 1.25 5.61
N ALA A 166 -11.18 1.76 5.95
CA ALA A 166 -10.89 3.19 5.93
C ALA A 166 -10.96 3.77 4.50
N THR A 167 -10.44 3.02 3.51
CA THR A 167 -10.47 3.41 2.09
C THR A 167 -11.89 3.47 1.52
N GLU A 168 -12.75 2.50 1.87
CA GLU A 168 -14.17 2.51 1.51
C GLU A 168 -14.89 3.72 2.14
N GLY A 169 -14.57 4.02 3.41
CA GLY A 169 -15.12 5.20 4.09
C GLY A 169 -14.71 6.51 3.41
N LEU A 170 -13.45 6.61 2.98
CA LEU A 170 -12.97 7.76 2.21
C LEU A 170 -13.76 7.92 0.90
N GLN A 171 -13.91 6.84 0.12
CA GLN A 171 -14.67 6.87 -1.13
C GLN A 171 -16.11 7.35 -0.91
N ALA A 172 -16.79 6.82 0.12
CA ALA A 172 -18.15 7.21 0.45
C ALA A 172 -18.24 8.70 0.81
N SER A 173 -17.35 9.18 1.69
CA SER A 173 -17.35 10.58 2.13
C SER A 173 -17.08 11.55 0.98
N LEU A 174 -16.12 11.24 0.09
CA LEU A 174 -15.84 12.08 -1.08
C LEU A 174 -17.01 12.10 -2.07
N ALA A 175 -17.69 10.96 -2.26
CA ALA A 175 -18.86 10.86 -3.11
C ALA A 175 -20.05 11.66 -2.55
N GLU A 176 -20.30 11.59 -1.23
CA GLU A 176 -21.35 12.39 -0.56
C GLU A 176 -21.11 13.89 -0.68
N MET A 177 -19.84 14.31 -0.66
CA MET A 177 -19.46 15.72 -0.85
C MET A 177 -19.49 16.16 -2.33
N GLY A 178 -19.66 15.24 -3.28
CA GLY A 178 -19.50 15.55 -4.70
C GLY A 178 -18.07 16.01 -5.07
N ALA A 179 -17.07 15.57 -4.29
CA ALA A 179 -15.70 16.00 -4.47
C ALA A 179 -15.09 15.45 -5.79
N PRO A 180 -14.30 16.23 -6.52
CA PRO A 180 -13.69 15.79 -7.79
C PRO A 180 -12.43 14.93 -7.53
N ILE A 181 -12.44 14.11 -6.50
CA ILE A 181 -11.32 13.26 -6.08
C ILE A 181 -11.76 11.80 -6.14
N GLY A 182 -11.11 11.03 -7.02
CA GLY A 182 -11.30 9.59 -7.11
C GLY A 182 -10.47 8.84 -6.07
N VAL A 183 -10.83 7.60 -5.81
CA VAL A 183 -10.11 6.70 -4.90
C VAL A 183 -9.90 5.35 -5.56
N THR A 184 -8.69 4.79 -5.45
CA THR A 184 -8.38 3.42 -5.84
C THR A 184 -7.90 2.63 -4.62
N ALA A 185 -8.59 1.54 -4.33
CA ALA A 185 -8.17 0.48 -3.42
C ALA A 185 -7.27 -0.51 -4.21
N LEU A 186 -5.97 -0.28 -4.20
CA LEU A 186 -5.00 -1.16 -4.85
C LEU A 186 -4.82 -2.41 -3.99
N CYS A 187 -5.30 -3.56 -4.47
CA CYS A 187 -5.24 -4.85 -3.81
C CYS A 187 -4.28 -5.80 -4.56
N PRO A 188 -2.96 -5.68 -4.38
CA PRO A 188 -2.03 -6.56 -5.05
C PRO A 188 -2.14 -8.00 -4.54
N GLY A 189 -1.96 -8.96 -5.47
CA GLY A 189 -1.54 -10.31 -5.15
C GLY A 189 -0.04 -10.35 -4.84
N MET A 190 0.66 -11.40 -5.28
CA MET A 190 2.12 -11.47 -5.12
C MET A 190 2.82 -10.52 -6.09
N VAL A 191 3.63 -9.63 -5.52
CA VAL A 191 4.47 -8.68 -6.28
C VAL A 191 5.93 -8.85 -5.86
N ALA A 192 6.85 -8.79 -6.81
CA ALA A 192 8.29 -8.96 -6.59
C ALA A 192 8.89 -7.74 -5.85
N THR A 193 8.69 -7.68 -4.54
CA THR A 193 9.15 -6.62 -3.64
C THR A 193 9.89 -7.19 -2.43
N ASP A 194 10.51 -6.30 -1.66
CA ASP A 194 11.22 -6.64 -0.41
C ASP A 194 10.33 -6.46 0.84
N ILE A 195 9.00 -6.44 0.68
CA ILE A 195 8.05 -6.18 1.78
C ILE A 195 8.21 -7.16 2.95
N HIS A 196 8.63 -8.40 2.66
CA HIS A 196 8.84 -9.44 3.67
C HIS A 196 10.14 -9.27 4.47
N ASN A 197 11.05 -8.40 4.03
CA ASN A 197 12.28 -8.05 4.76
C ASN A 197 12.06 -6.78 5.61
N ALA A 198 10.91 -6.69 6.27
CA ALA A 198 10.52 -5.49 7.01
C ALA A 198 11.28 -5.33 8.33
N GLU A 199 11.73 -6.43 8.95
CA GLU A 199 12.36 -6.43 10.28
C GLU A 199 13.56 -5.48 10.38
N ARG A 200 14.28 -5.24 9.28
CA ARG A 200 15.38 -4.24 9.23
C ARG A 200 14.95 -2.82 9.60
N HIS A 201 13.66 -2.54 9.56
CA HIS A 201 13.06 -1.23 9.85
C HIS A 201 12.24 -1.21 11.14
N ARG A 202 12.28 -2.30 11.92
CA ARG A 202 11.55 -2.36 13.20
C ARG A 202 12.12 -1.35 14.18
N PRO A 203 11.30 -0.47 14.78
CA PRO A 203 11.75 0.43 15.84
C PRO A 203 12.23 -0.38 17.06
N ALA A 204 13.35 0.04 17.66
CA ALA A 204 13.92 -0.65 18.82
C ALA A 204 12.93 -0.75 20.00
N ALA A 205 12.07 0.26 20.18
CA ALA A 205 11.03 0.28 21.21
C ALA A 205 9.90 -0.76 20.98
N LEU A 206 9.79 -1.31 19.77
CA LEU A 206 8.78 -2.30 19.39
C LEU A 206 9.39 -3.68 19.09
N VAL A 207 10.60 -3.93 19.58
CA VAL A 207 11.18 -5.29 19.57
C VAL A 207 10.60 -6.05 20.77
N PRO A 208 9.92 -7.21 20.54
CA PRO A 208 9.39 -8.02 21.65
C PRO A 208 10.45 -8.48 22.63
N GLU A 209 10.07 -8.69 23.90
CA GLU A 209 10.92 -9.36 24.87
C GLU A 209 11.24 -10.78 24.38
N GLY A 210 12.50 -11.07 24.13
CA GLY A 210 12.93 -12.33 23.49
C GLY A 210 13.29 -12.20 22.00
N GLY A 211 13.19 -11.00 21.45
CA GLY A 211 13.56 -10.69 20.07
C GLY A 211 12.41 -10.86 19.05
N ALA A 212 12.65 -10.39 17.84
CA ALA A 212 11.74 -10.64 16.74
C ALA A 212 11.69 -12.16 16.45
N ALA A 213 10.52 -12.65 16.03
CA ALA A 213 10.41 -14.02 15.59
C ALA A 213 11.37 -14.28 14.43
N PRO A 214 12.21 -15.32 14.50
CA PRO A 214 13.08 -15.64 13.39
C PRO A 214 12.23 -15.97 12.14
N ASP A 215 12.68 -15.47 10.98
CA ASP A 215 12.20 -16.03 9.72
C ASP A 215 12.54 -17.52 9.71
N ASN A 216 11.54 -18.37 9.50
CA ASN A 216 11.85 -19.78 9.35
C ASN A 216 12.30 -20.06 7.91
N ASP A 217 13.19 -21.04 7.73
CA ASP A 217 13.73 -21.40 6.41
C ASP A 217 12.63 -21.78 5.40
N ALA A 218 11.50 -22.32 5.89
CA ALA A 218 10.36 -22.67 5.05
C ALA A 218 9.67 -21.43 4.46
N ASP A 219 9.56 -20.34 5.23
CA ASP A 219 9.02 -19.08 4.76
C ASP A 219 9.96 -18.44 3.74
N ALA A 220 11.27 -18.42 3.98
CA ALA A 220 12.27 -17.90 3.06
C ALA A 220 12.26 -18.67 1.72
N GLY A 221 12.22 -20.00 1.75
CA GLY A 221 12.14 -20.86 0.57
C GLY A 221 10.85 -20.66 -0.23
N TRP A 222 9.73 -20.49 0.47
CA TRP A 222 8.45 -20.22 -0.17
C TRP A 222 8.45 -18.85 -0.88
N PHE A 223 8.93 -17.78 -0.24
CA PHE A 223 9.04 -16.46 -0.86
C PHE A 223 9.98 -16.45 -2.06
N ALA A 224 11.10 -17.19 -2.00
CA ALA A 224 12.02 -17.33 -3.13
C ALA A 224 11.34 -17.99 -4.33
N THR A 225 10.55 -19.04 -4.10
CA THR A 225 9.79 -19.74 -5.14
C THR A 225 8.70 -18.85 -5.74
N MET A 226 7.97 -18.13 -4.91
CA MET A 226 6.89 -17.24 -5.34
C MET A 226 7.40 -16.00 -6.08
N ARG A 227 8.59 -15.51 -5.77
CA ARG A 227 9.17 -14.33 -6.43
C ARG A 227 9.34 -14.54 -7.93
N GLY A 228 9.60 -15.78 -8.39
CA GLY A 228 9.69 -16.12 -9.82
C GLY A 228 8.36 -16.01 -10.59
N GLN A 229 7.24 -16.10 -9.89
CA GLN A 229 5.88 -16.01 -10.45
C GLN A 229 5.20 -14.68 -10.15
N ALA A 230 5.81 -13.85 -9.29
CA ALA A 230 5.24 -12.60 -8.83
C ALA A 230 5.17 -11.55 -9.95
N LEU A 231 4.13 -10.71 -9.87
CA LEU A 231 3.99 -9.56 -10.76
C LEU A 231 5.14 -8.58 -10.53
N GLN A 232 5.67 -8.02 -11.61
CA GLN A 232 6.70 -6.98 -11.48
C GLN A 232 6.09 -5.65 -11.02
N PRO A 233 6.77 -4.88 -10.15
CA PRO A 233 6.27 -3.59 -9.66
C PRO A 233 5.89 -2.61 -10.77
N ASP A 234 6.63 -2.59 -11.89
CA ASP A 234 6.34 -1.71 -13.02
C ASP A 234 5.00 -2.05 -13.68
N ALA A 235 4.62 -3.33 -13.76
CA ALA A 235 3.30 -3.72 -14.25
C ALA A 235 2.17 -3.26 -13.31
N VAL A 236 2.40 -3.26 -11.99
CA VAL A 236 1.44 -2.70 -11.03
C VAL A 236 1.27 -1.20 -11.25
N ALA A 237 2.36 -0.47 -11.49
CA ALA A 237 2.31 0.97 -11.76
C ALA A 237 1.51 1.30 -13.03
N GLU A 238 1.64 0.48 -14.11
CA GLU A 238 0.81 0.61 -15.30
C GLU A 238 -0.68 0.42 -14.99
N MET A 239 -1.03 -0.62 -14.20
CA MET A 239 -2.41 -0.87 -13.80
C MET A 239 -2.98 0.27 -12.95
N VAL A 240 -2.18 0.86 -12.06
CA VAL A 240 -2.59 2.02 -11.25
C VAL A 240 -2.89 3.23 -12.13
N VAL A 241 -2.05 3.54 -13.11
CA VAL A 241 -2.30 4.64 -14.05
C VAL A 241 -3.60 4.41 -14.84
N ALA A 242 -3.83 3.18 -15.30
CA ALA A 242 -5.08 2.82 -15.98
C ALA A 242 -6.30 2.99 -15.05
N ALA A 243 -6.20 2.57 -13.78
CA ALA A 243 -7.25 2.73 -12.78
C ALA A 243 -7.57 4.21 -12.50
N ILE A 244 -6.55 5.08 -12.38
CA ILE A 244 -6.72 6.52 -12.21
C ILE A 244 -7.45 7.12 -13.43
N HIS A 245 -7.06 6.75 -14.65
CA HIS A 245 -7.75 7.21 -15.86
C HIS A 245 -9.23 6.82 -15.90
N ALA A 246 -9.53 5.56 -15.51
CA ALA A 246 -10.88 5.02 -15.48
C ALA A 246 -11.68 5.43 -14.24
N ASN A 247 -11.05 6.11 -13.26
CA ASN A 247 -11.62 6.40 -11.94
C ASN A 247 -12.16 5.14 -11.24
N LEU A 248 -11.36 4.07 -11.25
CA LEU A 248 -11.73 2.75 -10.77
C LEU A 248 -11.40 2.61 -9.27
N PHE A 249 -12.40 2.22 -8.46
CA PHE A 249 -12.18 1.99 -7.03
C PHE A 249 -11.43 0.69 -6.76
N TRP A 250 -11.91 -0.44 -7.29
CA TRP A 250 -11.31 -1.76 -7.06
C TRP A 250 -10.21 -2.05 -8.07
N LEU A 251 -8.96 -2.16 -7.63
CA LEU A 251 -7.86 -2.59 -8.46
C LEU A 251 -7.22 -3.86 -7.88
N LEU A 252 -7.74 -5.02 -8.30
CA LEU A 252 -7.17 -6.33 -8.02
C LEU A 252 -6.15 -6.65 -9.13
N THR A 253 -4.91 -6.93 -8.77
CA THR A 253 -3.86 -7.18 -9.77
C THR A 253 -3.75 -8.63 -10.20
N ASP A 254 -4.52 -9.53 -9.56
CA ASP A 254 -4.45 -10.97 -9.80
C ASP A 254 -5.82 -11.63 -9.55
N ALA A 255 -6.49 -12.03 -10.62
CA ALA A 255 -7.79 -12.70 -10.58
C ALA A 255 -7.71 -14.14 -10.03
N GLY A 256 -6.51 -14.67 -9.79
CA GLY A 256 -6.35 -15.97 -9.10
C GLY A 256 -6.93 -15.97 -7.68
N TYR A 257 -7.08 -14.80 -7.06
CA TYR A 257 -7.69 -14.65 -5.74
C TYR A 257 -9.22 -14.58 -5.76
N ASP A 258 -9.86 -14.38 -6.91
CA ASP A 258 -11.32 -14.20 -7.03
C ASP A 258 -12.12 -15.38 -6.41
N PRO A 259 -11.75 -16.66 -6.61
CA PRO A 259 -12.47 -17.76 -5.97
C PRO A 259 -12.40 -17.73 -4.44
N MET A 260 -11.27 -17.27 -3.86
CA MET A 260 -11.11 -17.15 -2.39
C MET A 260 -11.96 -16.01 -1.84
N ILE A 261 -12.04 -14.90 -2.57
CA ILE A 261 -12.89 -13.75 -2.24
C ILE A 261 -14.36 -14.17 -2.29
N GLU A 262 -14.77 -14.85 -3.37
CA GLU A 262 -16.13 -15.34 -3.54
C GLU A 262 -16.53 -16.32 -2.42
N ASP A 263 -15.71 -17.32 -2.12
CA ASP A 263 -15.99 -18.29 -1.05
C ASP A 263 -16.13 -17.60 0.32
N ARG A 264 -15.25 -16.64 0.64
CA ARG A 264 -15.36 -15.84 1.86
C ARG A 264 -16.70 -15.09 1.93
N MET A 265 -17.09 -14.41 0.84
CA MET A 265 -18.36 -13.68 0.79
C MET A 265 -19.56 -14.61 0.91
N ARG A 266 -19.55 -15.75 0.17
CA ARG A 266 -20.60 -16.76 0.24
C ARG A 266 -20.69 -17.37 1.64
N SER A 267 -19.55 -17.69 2.29
CA SER A 267 -19.57 -18.28 3.63
C SER A 267 -20.28 -17.36 4.64
N MET A 268 -20.11 -16.05 4.53
CA MET A 268 -20.82 -15.07 5.36
C MET A 268 -22.32 -15.03 5.06
N LEU A 269 -22.70 -14.99 3.78
CA LEU A 269 -24.11 -14.95 3.37
C LEU A 269 -24.85 -16.23 3.77
N ASP A 270 -24.22 -17.39 3.58
CA ASP A 270 -24.74 -18.71 3.92
C ASP A 270 -24.61 -19.03 5.42
N ARG A 271 -23.95 -18.19 6.20
CA ARG A 271 -23.67 -18.38 7.63
C ARG A 271 -22.91 -19.67 7.92
N ARG A 272 -22.02 -20.06 7.01
CA ARG A 272 -21.09 -21.17 7.18
C ARG A 272 -19.86 -20.74 7.96
N ASN A 273 -19.25 -21.66 8.71
CA ASN A 273 -17.96 -21.41 9.32
C ASN A 273 -16.90 -21.16 8.24
N PRO A 274 -15.96 -20.23 8.46
CA PRO A 274 -14.81 -20.08 7.58
C PRO A 274 -14.07 -21.41 7.44
N GLY A 275 -13.78 -21.81 6.22
CA GLY A 275 -12.95 -22.99 5.95
C GLY A 275 -11.48 -22.74 6.30
N VAL A 276 -10.72 -23.83 6.39
CA VAL A 276 -9.25 -23.74 6.37
C VAL A 276 -8.86 -23.39 4.95
N VAL A 277 -8.35 -22.17 4.76
CA VAL A 277 -7.88 -21.70 3.44
C VAL A 277 -6.56 -22.39 3.13
N ASP A 278 -6.43 -22.98 1.96
CA ASP A 278 -5.14 -23.41 1.43
C ASP A 278 -4.24 -22.18 1.26
N HIS A 279 -3.10 -22.18 1.92
CA HIS A 279 -2.16 -21.05 1.90
C HIS A 279 -1.24 -21.05 0.67
N THR A 280 -1.41 -21.99 -0.23
CA THR A 280 -0.73 -21.96 -1.52
C THR A 280 -1.28 -20.78 -2.32
N PRO A 281 -0.45 -19.80 -2.71
CA PRO A 281 -0.93 -18.73 -3.56
C PRO A 281 -1.57 -19.32 -4.82
N PRO A 282 -2.69 -18.77 -5.24
CA PRO A 282 -3.34 -19.24 -6.46
C PRO A 282 -2.38 -19.02 -7.64
N ARG A 283 -2.50 -19.88 -8.66
CA ARG A 283 -1.81 -19.63 -9.92
C ARG A 283 -2.26 -18.28 -10.46
N ARG A 284 -1.29 -17.42 -10.76
CA ARG A 284 -1.56 -16.06 -11.24
C ARG A 284 -2.48 -16.08 -12.46
N VAL A 285 -3.53 -15.28 -12.42
CA VAL A 285 -4.48 -15.03 -13.52
C VAL A 285 -4.56 -13.52 -13.74
N ASN A 286 -4.33 -13.08 -14.97
CA ASN A 286 -4.53 -11.67 -15.29
C ASN A 286 -6.02 -11.33 -15.14
N PRO A 287 -6.36 -10.22 -14.45
CA PRO A 287 -7.74 -9.77 -14.38
C PRO A 287 -8.27 -9.50 -15.79
N GLN A 288 -9.51 -9.90 -16.04
CA GLN A 288 -10.18 -9.53 -17.27
C GLN A 288 -10.51 -8.03 -17.24
N PRO A 289 -10.46 -7.34 -18.37
CA PRO A 289 -10.73 -5.92 -18.46
C PRO A 289 -12.16 -5.55 -18.06
#